data_dd3793b313fd4b69f565d7d175c3deee
#
_entry.id   dd3793b313fd4b69f565d7d175c3deee
#
_cell.length_a   1.000
_cell.length_b   1.000
_cell.length_c   1.000
_cell.angle_alpha   90.00
_cell.angle_beta   90.00
_cell.angle_gamma   90.00
#
_symmetry.space_group_name_H-M   'P 1'
#
loop_
_entity.id
_entity.type
_entity.pdbx_description
1 polymer ?
#
loop_
_entity_poly.entity_id
_entity_poly.type
_entity_poly.pdbx_seq_one_letter_code
_entity_poly.pdbx_strand_id
1 'polypeptide(L)'
;MKVLVSAYACYPPSTEMCTEEDKKMADGEALLGWNLIGQIVRSHDVWVITQARNRRGIERALQRGGQSALKAVRFTYIDFPGWPEALWDNQISNHFYYYFWQILAFFRARTLHRIVHFDLAHHLTFANDWMPSFIGAFLPVPFIWGPIGGGHTTPKALRQEYTWSQRLGDYYRMTVQWIGRNVLISRRRCQKRAKAILVCNYETKHKVPARWQDKVRLFPVNSLSPENFGESLVNRPEDGVFTILTVGRLRQLKGFGLAIKAFAMFTRKYPSSKLEIIGDGPDERRLKRLARELKIEDRVLFSTWLPRNEVFRKMAKCDVFLFPSFREGGGAVIVEAMANAKPVIGLDTGGPAFHIQPEWGIKVAPTSYDQVLGELSSALQRLFLDGNLRHRLGEAARRRAMDYYLLDRLGERLEKIYREALLPT
;
A
#
# COMPACT_ATOMS: atom_id res chain seq x y z
N MET A 1 -24.24 -6.02 -14.01
CA MET A 1 -24.16 -4.56 -14.28
C MET A 1 -23.04 -4.29 -15.26
N LYS A 2 -23.15 -3.22 -16.04
CA LYS A 2 -22.08 -2.72 -16.91
C LYS A 2 -21.23 -1.71 -16.15
N VAL A 3 -20.04 -2.09 -15.77
CA VAL A 3 -19.15 -1.29 -14.90
C VAL A 3 -17.98 -0.75 -15.72
N LEU A 4 -17.79 0.57 -15.65
CA LEU A 4 -16.60 1.25 -16.17
C LEU A 4 -15.57 1.43 -15.07
N VAL A 5 -14.38 0.86 -15.25
CA VAL A 5 -13.25 1.01 -14.32
C VAL A 5 -12.17 1.89 -14.94
N SER A 6 -11.78 2.95 -14.25
CA SER A 6 -10.60 3.75 -14.56
C SER A 6 -9.43 3.26 -13.70
N ALA A 7 -8.49 2.57 -14.31
CA ALA A 7 -7.34 1.97 -13.65
C ALA A 7 -6.04 2.42 -14.33
N TYR A 8 -5.51 3.59 -13.94
CA TYR A 8 -4.26 4.13 -14.46
C TYR A 8 -3.11 3.13 -14.30
N ALA A 9 -2.92 2.60 -13.10
CA ALA A 9 -2.02 1.50 -12.81
C ALA A 9 -2.82 0.19 -12.78
N CYS A 10 -2.50 -0.72 -13.69
CA CYS A 10 -3.11 -2.05 -13.78
C CYS A 10 -2.12 -2.98 -14.47
N TYR A 11 -1.49 -3.87 -13.71
CA TYR A 11 -0.50 -4.79 -14.26
C TYR A 11 -0.59 -6.15 -13.57
N PRO A 12 -0.48 -7.26 -14.32
CA PRO A 12 -0.50 -8.61 -13.74
C PRO A 12 0.72 -8.86 -12.85
N PRO A 13 0.65 -9.86 -11.94
CA PRO A 13 1.79 -10.23 -11.12
C PRO A 13 2.98 -10.66 -11.97
N SER A 14 4.21 -10.32 -11.55
CA SER A 14 5.42 -10.78 -12.19
C SER A 14 5.58 -12.29 -11.98
N THR A 15 5.86 -13.01 -13.07
CA THR A 15 6.21 -14.44 -13.04
C THR A 15 7.74 -14.59 -13.19
N GLU A 16 8.30 -15.77 -12.90
CA GLU A 16 9.73 -16.04 -13.02
C GLU A 16 10.33 -15.77 -14.42
N MET A 17 9.48 -15.72 -15.46
CA MET A 17 9.87 -15.44 -16.84
C MET A 17 9.62 -13.99 -17.28
N CYS A 18 9.45 -13.05 -16.35
CA CYS A 18 9.21 -11.65 -16.64
C CYS A 18 10.51 -10.87 -16.81
N THR A 19 10.45 -9.84 -17.66
CA THR A 19 11.56 -8.90 -17.85
C THR A 19 11.74 -8.01 -16.61
N GLU A 20 12.88 -7.32 -16.51
CA GLU A 20 13.10 -6.31 -15.45
C GLU A 20 12.06 -5.17 -15.53
N GLU A 21 11.57 -4.86 -16.73
CA GLU A 21 10.49 -3.89 -16.93
C GLU A 21 9.18 -4.39 -16.31
N ASP A 22 8.82 -5.67 -16.53
CA ASP A 22 7.63 -6.27 -15.92
C ASP A 22 7.69 -6.20 -14.38
N LYS A 23 8.86 -6.43 -13.78
CA LYS A 23 9.06 -6.35 -12.33
C LYS A 23 8.84 -4.93 -11.79
N LYS A 24 9.28 -3.91 -12.53
CA LYS A 24 9.04 -2.50 -12.16
C LYS A 24 7.57 -2.11 -12.30
N MET A 25 6.88 -2.63 -13.31
CA MET A 25 5.48 -2.34 -13.59
C MET A 25 4.51 -3.05 -12.67
N ALA A 26 4.85 -4.26 -12.19
CA ALA A 26 4.03 -5.06 -11.28
C ALA A 26 4.18 -4.60 -9.81
N ASP A 27 4.09 -3.30 -9.56
CA ASP A 27 4.13 -2.76 -8.21
C ASP A 27 2.81 -2.96 -7.44
N GLY A 28 2.81 -2.62 -6.16
CA GLY A 28 1.67 -2.88 -5.28
C GLY A 28 0.35 -2.27 -5.75
N GLU A 29 0.37 -1.08 -6.36
CA GLU A 29 -0.84 -0.40 -6.83
C GLU A 29 -1.34 -0.97 -8.16
N ALA A 30 -0.44 -1.30 -9.08
CA ALA A 30 -0.81 -1.92 -10.35
C ALA A 30 -1.35 -3.35 -10.15
N LEU A 31 -0.75 -4.11 -9.23
CA LEU A 31 -1.24 -5.42 -8.82
C LEU A 31 -2.61 -5.34 -8.13
N LEU A 32 -2.84 -4.34 -7.28
CA LEU A 32 -4.16 -4.09 -6.69
C LEU A 32 -5.22 -3.88 -7.77
N GLY A 33 -4.92 -3.03 -8.77
CA GLY A 33 -5.81 -2.78 -9.91
C GLY A 33 -6.17 -4.06 -10.64
N TRP A 34 -5.19 -4.88 -10.98
CA TRP A 34 -5.37 -6.17 -11.64
C TRP A 34 -6.24 -7.12 -10.81
N ASN A 35 -5.91 -7.28 -9.53
CA ASN A 35 -6.60 -8.19 -8.62
C ASN A 35 -8.06 -7.79 -8.40
N LEU A 36 -8.34 -6.50 -8.17
CA LEU A 36 -9.71 -6.04 -7.94
C LEU A 36 -10.55 -6.10 -9.22
N ILE A 37 -9.99 -5.82 -10.40
CA ILE A 37 -10.69 -6.02 -11.66
C ILE A 37 -11.06 -7.50 -11.84
N GLY A 38 -10.16 -8.41 -11.46
CA GLY A 38 -10.43 -9.85 -11.44
C GLY A 38 -11.58 -10.26 -10.53
N GLN A 39 -11.81 -9.52 -9.43
CA GLN A 39 -12.98 -9.74 -8.58
C GLN A 39 -14.26 -9.14 -9.18
N ILE A 40 -14.19 -7.92 -9.72
CA ILE A 40 -15.35 -7.21 -10.28
C ILE A 40 -15.95 -8.00 -11.47
N VAL A 41 -15.12 -8.56 -12.34
CA VAL A 41 -15.58 -9.28 -13.53
C VAL A 41 -16.30 -10.60 -13.23
N ARG A 42 -16.18 -11.13 -12.01
CA ARG A 42 -16.92 -12.36 -11.62
C ARG A 42 -18.44 -12.16 -11.58
N SER A 43 -18.90 -10.92 -11.36
CA SER A 43 -20.34 -10.60 -11.21
C SER A 43 -20.83 -9.53 -12.18
N HIS A 44 -19.94 -8.90 -12.95
CA HIS A 44 -20.27 -7.76 -13.78
C HIS A 44 -19.62 -7.81 -15.17
N ASP A 45 -20.24 -7.12 -16.13
CA ASP A 45 -19.60 -6.78 -17.40
C ASP A 45 -18.67 -5.60 -17.20
N VAL A 46 -17.38 -5.76 -17.49
CA VAL A 46 -16.33 -4.79 -17.11
C VAL A 46 -15.64 -4.20 -18.33
N TRP A 47 -15.59 -2.87 -18.36
CA TRP A 47 -14.76 -2.08 -19.28
C TRP A 47 -13.68 -1.36 -18.47
N VAL A 48 -12.42 -1.51 -18.87
CA VAL A 48 -11.29 -0.91 -18.18
C VAL A 48 -10.60 0.10 -19.08
N ILE A 49 -10.43 1.34 -18.60
CA ILE A 49 -9.56 2.34 -19.23
C ILE A 49 -8.25 2.35 -18.43
N THR A 50 -7.13 2.07 -19.12
CA THR A 50 -5.80 2.02 -18.52
C THR A 50 -4.74 2.61 -19.45
N GLN A 51 -3.50 2.78 -18.95
CA GLN A 51 -2.38 3.26 -19.78
C GLN A 51 -1.98 2.26 -20.86
N ALA A 52 -1.54 2.77 -22.01
CA ALA A 52 -1.07 1.93 -23.12
C ALA A 52 0.18 1.12 -22.77
N ARG A 53 1.04 1.63 -21.90
CA ARG A 53 2.23 0.88 -21.44
C ARG A 53 1.88 -0.41 -20.68
N ASN A 54 0.68 -0.51 -20.10
CA ASN A 54 0.22 -1.73 -19.42
C ASN A 54 -0.18 -2.84 -20.42
N ARG A 55 -0.38 -2.49 -21.70
CA ARG A 55 -0.94 -3.37 -22.72
C ARG A 55 -0.17 -4.67 -22.86
N ARG A 56 1.16 -4.58 -23.03
CA ARG A 56 1.99 -5.78 -23.26
C ARG A 56 1.86 -6.81 -22.14
N GLY A 57 1.91 -6.35 -20.88
CA GLY A 57 1.78 -7.23 -19.72
C GLY A 57 0.39 -7.84 -19.61
N ILE A 58 -0.66 -7.03 -19.79
CA ILE A 58 -2.06 -7.47 -19.74
C ILE A 58 -2.33 -8.51 -20.82
N GLU A 59 -2.03 -8.22 -22.09
CA GLU A 59 -2.27 -9.13 -23.21
C GLU A 59 -1.52 -10.45 -23.05
N ARG A 60 -0.25 -10.40 -22.59
CA ARG A 60 0.55 -11.59 -22.29
C ARG A 60 -0.09 -12.46 -21.19
N ALA A 61 -0.58 -11.83 -20.12
CA ALA A 61 -1.23 -12.55 -19.03
C ALA A 61 -2.55 -13.20 -19.47
N LEU A 62 -3.35 -12.51 -20.29
CA LEU A 62 -4.60 -13.03 -20.85
C LEU A 62 -4.37 -14.23 -21.79
N GLN A 63 -3.29 -14.22 -22.58
CA GLN A 63 -2.90 -15.33 -23.45
C GLN A 63 -2.46 -16.57 -22.65
N ARG A 64 -1.76 -16.40 -21.52
CA ARG A 64 -1.29 -17.50 -20.66
C ARG A 64 -2.39 -18.20 -19.86
N GLY A 65 -3.59 -17.65 -19.82
CA GLY A 65 -4.75 -18.32 -19.23
C GLY A 65 -4.83 -18.30 -17.69
N GLY A 66 -4.00 -17.50 -17.01
CA GLY A 66 -3.87 -17.50 -15.55
C GLY A 66 -5.12 -17.09 -14.74
N GLN A 67 -5.99 -16.25 -15.28
CA GLN A 67 -7.29 -15.89 -14.69
C GLN A 67 -8.34 -15.85 -15.82
N SER A 68 -9.03 -16.95 -16.04
CA SER A 68 -10.01 -17.10 -17.13
C SER A 68 -11.10 -16.01 -17.15
N ALA A 69 -11.53 -15.55 -15.99
CA ALA A 69 -12.52 -14.48 -15.84
C ALA A 69 -12.07 -13.15 -16.46
N LEU A 70 -10.78 -12.82 -16.41
CA LEU A 70 -10.25 -11.57 -16.97
C LEU A 70 -10.31 -11.52 -18.51
N LYS A 71 -10.47 -12.66 -19.21
CA LYS A 71 -10.69 -12.70 -20.66
C LYS A 71 -12.01 -12.03 -21.07
N ALA A 72 -12.97 -11.91 -20.17
CA ALA A 72 -14.23 -11.21 -20.40
C ALA A 72 -14.12 -9.69 -20.25
N VAL A 73 -13.02 -9.17 -19.72
CA VAL A 73 -12.79 -7.72 -19.52
C VAL A 73 -12.45 -7.06 -20.85
N ARG A 74 -13.10 -5.93 -21.12
CA ARG A 74 -12.83 -5.11 -22.31
C ARG A 74 -11.89 -3.98 -21.96
N PHE A 75 -10.59 -4.18 -22.28
CA PHE A 75 -9.55 -3.17 -22.04
C PHE A 75 -9.52 -2.10 -23.14
N THR A 76 -9.40 -0.86 -22.74
CA THR A 76 -9.16 0.31 -23.58
C THR A 76 -7.86 0.97 -23.13
N TYR A 77 -6.87 0.97 -24.00
CA TYR A 77 -5.54 1.51 -23.73
C TYR A 77 -5.45 2.92 -24.27
N ILE A 78 -5.06 3.87 -23.43
CA ILE A 78 -4.92 5.28 -23.80
C ILE A 78 -3.64 5.88 -23.25
N ASP A 79 -2.98 6.70 -24.07
CA ASP A 79 -1.82 7.50 -23.67
C ASP A 79 -1.72 8.75 -24.57
N PHE A 80 -0.91 9.71 -24.13
CA PHE A 80 -0.49 10.80 -24.97
C PHE A 80 0.67 10.36 -25.87
N PRO A 81 0.57 10.52 -27.19
CA PRO A 81 1.70 10.23 -28.07
C PRO A 81 2.87 11.17 -27.75
N GLY A 82 4.10 10.63 -27.77
CA GLY A 82 5.33 11.43 -27.67
C GLY A 82 5.73 11.87 -26.23
N TRP A 83 5.13 11.31 -25.17
CA TRP A 83 5.63 11.55 -23.82
C TRP A 83 7.01 10.91 -23.62
N PRO A 84 8.06 11.68 -23.24
CA PRO A 84 9.42 11.16 -23.11
C PRO A 84 9.53 10.08 -22.03
N GLU A 85 10.14 8.94 -22.36
CA GLU A 85 10.33 7.82 -21.41
C GLU A 85 11.10 8.24 -20.16
N ALA A 86 12.12 9.09 -20.29
CA ALA A 86 12.90 9.60 -19.16
C ALA A 86 12.09 10.36 -18.09
N LEU A 87 10.87 10.81 -18.43
CA LEU A 87 10.00 11.51 -17.48
C LEU A 87 9.11 10.57 -16.65
N TRP A 88 9.03 9.29 -16.98
CA TRP A 88 8.22 8.33 -16.24
C TRP A 88 8.76 8.04 -14.83
N ASP A 89 10.07 8.05 -14.64
CA ASP A 89 10.71 7.78 -13.35
C ASP A 89 10.65 8.99 -12.39
N ASN A 90 10.27 10.18 -12.91
CA ASN A 90 10.12 11.38 -12.12
C ASN A 90 8.69 11.48 -11.55
N GLN A 91 8.56 11.42 -10.23
CA GLN A 91 7.26 11.47 -9.55
C GLN A 91 6.45 12.73 -9.86
N ILE A 92 7.09 13.89 -10.03
CA ILE A 92 6.43 15.15 -10.34
C ILE A 92 5.85 15.10 -11.74
N SER A 93 6.68 14.72 -12.72
CA SER A 93 6.27 14.57 -14.12
C SER A 93 5.14 13.57 -14.27
N ASN A 94 5.19 12.45 -13.56
CA ASN A 94 4.13 11.44 -13.57
C ASN A 94 2.78 11.98 -13.02
N HIS A 95 2.79 12.86 -12.02
CA HIS A 95 1.56 13.49 -11.54
C HIS A 95 0.95 14.47 -12.57
N PHE A 96 1.79 15.25 -13.27
CA PHE A 96 1.31 16.10 -14.36
C PHE A 96 0.74 15.26 -15.51
N TYR A 97 1.46 14.25 -15.96
CA TYR A 97 0.98 13.33 -16.98
C TYR A 97 -0.35 12.71 -16.59
N TYR A 98 -0.47 12.19 -15.36
CA TYR A 98 -1.69 11.60 -14.84
C TYR A 98 -2.88 12.58 -14.88
N TYR A 99 -2.65 13.85 -14.54
CA TYR A 99 -3.72 14.87 -14.61
C TYR A 99 -4.28 15.02 -16.03
N PHE A 100 -3.42 15.11 -17.03
CA PHE A 100 -3.83 15.19 -18.44
C PHE A 100 -4.42 13.86 -18.93
N TRP A 101 -3.85 12.74 -18.52
CA TRP A 101 -4.38 11.41 -18.83
C TRP A 101 -5.84 11.27 -18.36
N GLN A 102 -6.19 11.82 -17.21
CA GLN A 102 -7.58 11.84 -16.71
C GLN A 102 -8.54 12.53 -17.66
N ILE A 103 -8.11 13.58 -18.36
CA ILE A 103 -8.92 14.27 -19.37
C ILE A 103 -9.18 13.35 -20.55
N LEU A 104 -8.15 12.70 -21.08
CA LEU A 104 -8.32 11.71 -22.16
C LEU A 104 -9.21 10.54 -21.72
N ALA A 105 -9.02 10.04 -20.53
CA ALA A 105 -9.83 8.97 -19.94
C ALA A 105 -11.31 9.37 -19.88
N PHE A 106 -11.62 10.61 -19.52
CA PHE A 106 -12.98 11.13 -19.50
C PHE A 106 -13.60 11.17 -20.90
N PHE A 107 -12.91 11.72 -21.91
CA PHE A 107 -13.45 11.76 -23.26
C PHE A 107 -13.69 10.34 -23.82
N ARG A 108 -12.75 9.42 -23.58
CA ARG A 108 -12.93 8.03 -23.98
C ARG A 108 -14.09 7.36 -23.23
N ALA A 109 -14.21 7.56 -21.94
CA ALA A 109 -15.31 7.09 -21.11
C ALA A 109 -16.68 7.58 -21.62
N ARG A 110 -16.76 8.89 -21.99
CA ARG A 110 -17.98 9.50 -22.55
C ARG A 110 -18.38 8.86 -23.88
N THR A 111 -17.42 8.61 -24.77
CA THR A 111 -17.69 7.92 -26.04
C THR A 111 -18.18 6.49 -25.79
N LEU A 112 -17.53 5.74 -24.93
CA LEU A 112 -17.95 4.39 -24.57
C LEU A 112 -19.33 4.38 -23.90
N HIS A 113 -19.63 5.34 -23.02
CA HIS A 113 -20.91 5.40 -22.32
C HIS A 113 -22.09 5.64 -23.27
N ARG A 114 -21.91 6.39 -24.34
CA ARG A 114 -22.97 6.59 -25.37
C ARG A 114 -23.39 5.29 -26.07
N ILE A 115 -22.47 4.31 -26.13
CA ILE A 115 -22.72 3.03 -26.80
C ILE A 115 -23.14 1.96 -25.81
N VAL A 116 -22.46 1.89 -24.68
CA VAL A 116 -22.58 0.80 -23.70
C VAL A 116 -23.67 1.07 -22.66
N HIS A 117 -23.88 2.34 -22.30
CA HIS A 117 -24.78 2.76 -21.21
C HIS A 117 -24.37 2.13 -19.88
N PHE A 118 -23.24 2.59 -19.29
CA PHE A 118 -22.72 2.09 -18.03
C PHE A 118 -23.66 2.38 -16.86
N ASP A 119 -23.83 1.40 -15.98
CA ASP A 119 -24.61 1.51 -14.75
C ASP A 119 -23.81 2.17 -13.63
N LEU A 120 -22.49 1.95 -13.62
CA LEU A 120 -21.55 2.41 -12.59
C LEU A 120 -20.19 2.76 -13.18
N ALA A 121 -19.54 3.80 -12.64
CA ALA A 121 -18.14 4.09 -12.90
C ALA A 121 -17.32 4.00 -11.60
N HIS A 122 -16.14 3.40 -11.66
CA HIS A 122 -15.22 3.29 -10.54
C HIS A 122 -13.81 3.75 -10.92
N HIS A 123 -13.29 4.75 -10.22
CA HIS A 123 -11.89 5.17 -10.34
C HIS A 123 -11.05 4.45 -9.30
N LEU A 124 -10.31 3.42 -9.74
CA LEU A 124 -9.75 2.37 -8.88
C LEU A 124 -8.32 2.62 -8.44
N THR A 125 -7.42 2.99 -9.36
CA THR A 125 -5.98 3.12 -9.06
C THR A 125 -5.43 4.50 -9.37
N PHE A 126 -4.27 4.80 -8.76
CA PHE A 126 -3.66 6.13 -8.73
C PHE A 126 -4.61 7.20 -8.16
N ALA A 127 -5.56 6.76 -7.34
CA ALA A 127 -6.56 7.61 -6.73
C ALA A 127 -5.97 8.34 -5.52
N ASN A 128 -5.97 9.67 -5.59
CA ASN A 128 -5.41 10.55 -4.57
C ASN A 128 -6.48 11.47 -3.99
N ASP A 129 -6.37 11.81 -2.71
CA ASP A 129 -7.29 12.74 -2.04
C ASP A 129 -7.19 14.19 -2.52
N TRP A 130 -6.14 14.54 -3.27
CA TRP A 130 -5.85 15.88 -3.79
C TRP A 130 -5.95 16.01 -5.31
N MET A 131 -6.04 14.90 -6.06
CA MET A 131 -6.27 14.91 -7.51
C MET A 131 -7.69 14.44 -7.84
N PRO A 132 -8.38 15.04 -8.85
CA PRO A 132 -9.72 14.62 -9.23
C PRO A 132 -9.71 13.35 -10.08
N SER A 133 -10.87 12.69 -10.16
CA SER A 133 -11.22 11.85 -11.31
C SER A 133 -12.12 12.65 -12.24
N PHE A 134 -11.70 12.90 -13.47
CA PHE A 134 -12.57 13.60 -14.44
C PHE A 134 -13.78 12.75 -14.83
N ILE A 135 -13.65 11.42 -14.89
CA ILE A 135 -14.78 10.49 -15.05
C ILE A 135 -15.77 10.71 -13.91
N GLY A 136 -15.31 10.68 -12.65
CA GLY A 136 -16.18 10.90 -11.50
C GLY A 136 -16.80 12.29 -11.43
N ALA A 137 -16.08 13.33 -11.88
CA ALA A 137 -16.58 14.70 -11.86
C ALA A 137 -17.64 14.98 -12.94
N PHE A 138 -17.55 14.34 -14.12
CA PHE A 138 -18.28 14.79 -15.30
C PHE A 138 -19.10 13.71 -16.02
N LEU A 139 -18.81 12.40 -15.86
CA LEU A 139 -19.61 11.35 -16.49
C LEU A 139 -20.95 11.19 -15.74
N PRO A 140 -22.12 11.19 -16.41
CA PRO A 140 -23.44 11.20 -15.76
C PRO A 140 -23.88 9.78 -15.32
N VAL A 141 -23.04 9.08 -14.52
CA VAL A 141 -23.34 7.76 -13.94
C VAL A 141 -23.04 7.76 -12.45
N PRO A 142 -23.64 6.85 -11.64
CA PRO A 142 -23.20 6.58 -10.28
C PRO A 142 -21.69 6.34 -10.23
N PHE A 143 -21.02 6.89 -9.22
CA PHE A 143 -19.55 6.91 -9.19
C PHE A 143 -18.99 6.48 -7.85
N ILE A 144 -17.98 5.62 -7.88
CA ILE A 144 -17.17 5.22 -6.73
C ILE A 144 -15.74 5.73 -6.92
N TRP A 145 -15.21 6.33 -5.87
CA TRP A 145 -13.87 6.92 -5.89
C TRP A 145 -12.93 6.21 -4.93
N GLY A 146 -11.88 5.60 -5.43
CA GLY A 146 -10.82 5.01 -4.61
C GLY A 146 -10.67 3.48 -4.73
N PRO A 147 -9.81 2.92 -3.90
CA PRO A 147 -9.32 3.48 -2.62
C PRO A 147 -8.33 4.63 -2.81
N ILE A 148 -8.67 5.80 -2.27
CA ILE A 148 -7.82 7.00 -2.35
C ILE A 148 -6.78 7.00 -1.23
N GLY A 149 -5.56 7.44 -1.60
CA GLY A 149 -4.44 7.68 -0.71
C GLY A 149 -4.05 9.16 -0.67
N GLY A 150 -2.83 9.44 -0.17
CA GLY A 150 -2.21 10.78 -0.23
C GLY A 150 -2.43 11.64 1.01
N GLY A 151 -3.36 11.29 1.90
CA GLY A 151 -3.63 12.07 3.13
C GLY A 151 -2.57 11.95 4.21
N HIS A 152 -1.76 10.90 4.19
CA HIS A 152 -0.76 10.60 5.21
C HIS A 152 0.45 11.56 5.17
N THR A 153 0.92 11.93 6.35
CA THR A 153 2.02 12.89 6.54
C THR A 153 3.08 12.33 7.46
N THR A 154 4.30 12.87 7.38
CA THR A 154 5.34 12.52 8.36
C THR A 154 5.11 13.30 9.65
N PRO A 155 5.02 12.63 10.80
CA PRO A 155 4.90 13.27 12.10
C PRO A 155 6.04 14.26 12.35
N LYS A 156 5.72 15.41 12.97
CA LYS A 156 6.71 16.45 13.25
C LYS A 156 7.90 15.91 14.06
N ALA A 157 7.63 15.07 15.06
CA ALA A 157 8.64 14.44 15.92
C ALA A 157 9.71 13.65 15.15
N LEU A 158 9.36 13.07 13.99
CA LEU A 158 10.26 12.23 13.19
C LEU A 158 10.99 12.99 12.08
N ARG A 159 10.64 14.27 11.85
CA ARG A 159 11.29 15.10 10.81
C ARG A 159 12.72 15.49 11.13
N GLN A 160 13.18 15.31 12.37
CA GLN A 160 14.59 15.52 12.72
C GLN A 160 15.53 14.53 12.01
N GLU A 161 15.05 13.36 11.63
CA GLU A 161 15.81 12.40 10.81
C GLU A 161 16.00 12.90 9.35
N TYR A 162 15.23 13.90 8.90
CA TYR A 162 15.28 14.38 7.54
C TYR A 162 16.51 15.25 7.27
N THR A 163 17.15 14.99 6.14
CA THR A 163 18.09 15.93 5.54
C THR A 163 17.37 17.20 5.10
N TRP A 164 18.11 18.27 4.86
CA TRP A 164 17.52 19.54 4.40
C TRP A 164 16.77 19.39 3.06
N SER A 165 17.34 18.64 2.13
CA SER A 165 16.71 18.36 0.83
C SER A 165 15.38 17.58 0.97
N GLN A 166 15.31 16.65 1.91
CA GLN A 166 14.08 15.90 2.19
C GLN A 166 13.00 16.78 2.84
N ARG A 167 13.40 17.72 3.70
CA ARG A 167 12.46 18.70 4.28
C ARG A 167 11.88 19.59 3.20
N LEU A 168 12.71 20.06 2.26
CA LEU A 168 12.25 20.86 1.13
C LEU A 168 11.29 20.07 0.21
N GLY A 169 11.64 18.83 -0.11
CA GLY A 169 10.78 17.94 -0.88
C GLY A 169 9.43 17.64 -0.20
N ASP A 170 9.43 17.49 1.13
CA ASP A 170 8.18 17.30 1.89
C ASP A 170 7.32 18.58 1.91
N TYR A 171 7.95 19.73 2.00
CA TYR A 171 7.27 21.04 1.91
C TYR A 171 6.62 21.25 0.54
N TYR A 172 7.37 21.00 -0.54
CA TYR A 172 6.84 21.04 -1.91
C TYR A 172 5.63 20.12 -2.07
N ARG A 173 5.74 18.87 -1.63
CA ARG A 173 4.65 17.90 -1.67
C ARG A 173 3.41 18.41 -0.93
N MET A 174 3.58 18.95 0.28
CA MET A 174 2.48 19.48 1.08
C MET A 174 1.79 20.66 0.38
N THR A 175 2.56 21.55 -0.26
CA THR A 175 2.03 22.69 -1.01
C THR A 175 1.21 22.22 -2.21
N VAL A 176 1.74 21.31 -3.02
CA VAL A 176 1.02 20.75 -4.19
C VAL A 176 -0.27 20.05 -3.77
N GLN A 177 -0.22 19.28 -2.69
CA GLN A 177 -1.41 18.63 -2.14
C GLN A 177 -2.43 19.63 -1.59
N TRP A 178 -1.97 20.71 -0.97
CA TRP A 178 -2.85 21.78 -0.49
C TRP A 178 -3.55 22.47 -1.64
N ILE A 179 -2.83 22.82 -2.72
CA ILE A 179 -3.40 23.40 -3.95
C ILE A 179 -4.46 22.43 -4.51
N GLY A 180 -4.11 21.16 -4.68
CA GLY A 180 -5.04 20.15 -5.21
C GLY A 180 -6.33 20.02 -4.39
N ARG A 181 -6.23 20.08 -3.06
CA ARG A 181 -7.39 19.98 -2.16
C ARG A 181 -8.27 21.22 -2.16
N ASN A 182 -7.70 22.40 -2.30
CA ASN A 182 -8.43 23.65 -2.05
C ASN A 182 -8.80 24.40 -3.33
N VAL A 183 -8.00 24.29 -4.40
CA VAL A 183 -8.17 25.06 -5.63
C VAL A 183 -8.96 24.29 -6.70
N LEU A 184 -8.75 22.95 -6.80
CA LEU A 184 -9.36 22.18 -7.90
C LEU A 184 -10.87 21.95 -7.70
N ILE A 185 -11.68 22.71 -8.46
CA ILE A 185 -13.16 22.60 -8.46
C ILE A 185 -13.61 21.18 -8.87
N SER A 186 -12.91 20.55 -9.81
CA SER A 186 -13.19 19.19 -10.28
C SER A 186 -13.12 18.14 -9.15
N ARG A 187 -12.19 18.32 -8.17
CA ARG A 187 -12.13 17.47 -6.98
C ARG A 187 -13.38 17.60 -6.10
N ARG A 188 -13.83 18.83 -5.84
CA ARG A 188 -15.07 19.06 -5.06
C ARG A 188 -16.29 18.45 -5.75
N ARG A 189 -16.34 18.55 -7.07
CA ARG A 189 -17.40 17.94 -7.88
C ARG A 189 -17.35 16.42 -7.82
N CYS A 190 -16.14 15.82 -7.86
CA CYS A 190 -15.92 14.39 -7.70
C CYS A 190 -16.47 13.89 -6.34
N GLN A 191 -16.13 14.57 -5.23
CA GLN A 191 -16.64 14.24 -3.90
C GLN A 191 -18.17 14.36 -3.79
N LYS A 192 -18.74 15.42 -4.37
CA LYS A 192 -20.19 15.64 -4.39
C LYS A 192 -20.91 14.49 -5.09
N ARG A 193 -20.40 14.07 -6.25
CA ARG A 193 -21.02 13.04 -7.11
C ARG A 193 -20.78 11.62 -6.64
N ALA A 194 -19.68 11.37 -5.93
CA ALA A 194 -19.37 10.04 -5.43
C ALA A 194 -20.51 9.50 -4.56
N LYS A 195 -20.95 8.28 -4.83
CA LYS A 195 -21.86 7.49 -3.98
C LYS A 195 -21.10 6.87 -2.82
N ALA A 196 -19.84 6.46 -3.05
CA ALA A 196 -18.91 6.02 -2.03
C ALA A 196 -17.51 6.57 -2.31
N ILE A 197 -16.78 6.94 -1.25
CA ILE A 197 -15.37 7.36 -1.26
C ILE A 197 -14.60 6.33 -0.44
N LEU A 198 -13.86 5.47 -1.13
CA LEU A 198 -13.02 4.48 -0.48
C LEU A 198 -11.70 5.14 -0.08
N VAL A 199 -11.24 4.93 1.15
CA VAL A 199 -10.00 5.52 1.66
C VAL A 199 -9.11 4.44 2.27
N CYS A 200 -7.79 4.51 2.00
CA CYS A 200 -6.86 3.47 2.40
C CYS A 200 -6.42 3.53 3.88
N ASN A 201 -6.63 4.66 4.58
CA ASN A 201 -6.24 4.83 5.97
C ASN A 201 -6.99 5.98 6.66
N TYR A 202 -6.86 6.07 7.99
CA TYR A 202 -7.53 7.09 8.81
C TYR A 202 -7.10 8.51 8.49
N GLU A 203 -5.82 8.76 8.21
CA GLU A 203 -5.34 10.10 7.88
C GLU A 203 -5.98 10.63 6.59
N THR A 204 -6.10 9.77 5.57
CA THR A 204 -6.80 10.12 4.32
C THR A 204 -8.30 10.34 4.59
N LYS A 205 -8.92 9.52 5.44
CA LYS A 205 -10.32 9.73 5.87
C LYS A 205 -10.52 11.14 6.43
N HIS A 206 -9.66 11.59 7.34
CA HIS A 206 -9.75 12.91 7.97
C HIS A 206 -9.51 14.08 6.98
N LYS A 207 -8.91 13.83 5.80
CA LYS A 207 -8.77 14.85 4.75
C LYS A 207 -10.03 15.03 3.88
N VAL A 208 -10.98 14.12 3.96
CA VAL A 208 -12.28 14.29 3.33
C VAL A 208 -13.12 15.24 4.19
N PRO A 209 -13.72 16.31 3.60
CA PRO A 209 -14.53 17.27 4.35
C PRO A 209 -15.67 16.61 5.14
N ALA A 210 -16.01 17.15 6.31
CA ALA A 210 -17.03 16.62 7.22
C ALA A 210 -18.37 16.32 6.52
N ARG A 211 -18.81 17.20 5.63
CA ARG A 211 -20.05 17.06 4.84
C ARG A 211 -20.11 15.84 3.92
N TRP A 212 -19.00 15.10 3.73
CA TRP A 212 -18.95 13.91 2.89
C TRP A 212 -18.48 12.68 3.65
N GLN A 213 -18.35 12.75 4.98
CA GLN A 213 -17.88 11.64 5.80
C GLN A 213 -18.87 10.45 5.83
N ASP A 214 -20.14 10.69 5.60
CA ASP A 214 -21.21 9.68 5.44
C ASP A 214 -20.92 8.72 4.28
N LYS A 215 -20.28 9.22 3.21
CA LYS A 215 -19.88 8.44 2.01
C LYS A 215 -18.55 7.72 2.15
N VAL A 216 -17.77 8.02 3.20
CA VAL A 216 -16.43 7.47 3.35
C VAL A 216 -16.48 6.05 3.89
N ARG A 217 -15.76 5.15 3.23
CA ARG A 217 -15.55 3.76 3.64
C ARG A 217 -14.06 3.46 3.67
N LEU A 218 -13.57 2.88 4.78
CA LEU A 218 -12.22 2.34 4.84
C LEU A 218 -12.12 1.10 3.95
N PHE A 219 -11.17 1.10 3.04
CA PHE A 219 -10.93 0.01 2.12
C PHE A 219 -9.44 -0.18 1.91
N PRO A 220 -8.86 -1.36 2.23
CA PRO A 220 -7.43 -1.57 2.13
C PRO A 220 -6.95 -1.59 0.69
N VAL A 221 -5.73 -1.11 0.48
CA VAL A 221 -5.01 -1.18 -0.81
C VAL A 221 -4.13 -2.43 -0.93
N ASN A 222 -4.14 -3.27 0.09
CA ASN A 222 -3.36 -4.51 0.15
C ASN A 222 -4.29 -5.70 0.08
N SER A 223 -3.93 -6.69 -0.72
CA SER A 223 -4.65 -7.96 -0.84
C SER A 223 -3.68 -9.13 -0.63
N LEU A 224 -4.21 -10.23 -0.12
CA LEU A 224 -3.52 -11.49 0.05
C LEU A 224 -4.21 -12.57 -0.79
N SER A 225 -3.41 -13.47 -1.33
CA SER A 225 -3.89 -14.73 -1.91
C SER A 225 -3.70 -15.87 -0.89
N PRO A 226 -4.39 -17.00 -1.03
CA PRO A 226 -4.23 -18.14 -0.12
C PRO A 226 -2.80 -18.63 0.02
N GLU A 227 -2.00 -18.59 -1.04
CA GLU A 227 -0.58 -18.96 -1.04
C GLU A 227 0.32 -18.05 -0.19
N ASN A 228 -0.17 -16.89 0.22
CA ASN A 228 0.57 -15.98 1.13
C ASN A 228 0.50 -16.43 2.59
N PHE A 229 -0.35 -17.39 2.91
CA PHE A 229 -0.47 -17.97 4.23
C PHE A 229 0.40 -19.22 4.31
N GLY A 230 1.67 -19.05 4.67
CA GLY A 230 2.56 -20.18 4.93
C GLY A 230 2.01 -21.10 6.02
N GLU A 231 2.53 -22.31 6.11
CA GLU A 231 2.31 -23.14 7.30
C GLU A 231 2.71 -22.31 8.52
N SER A 232 1.84 -22.29 9.54
CA SER A 232 2.15 -21.65 10.82
C SER A 232 3.31 -22.41 11.44
N LEU A 233 4.54 -22.04 11.05
CA LEU A 233 5.73 -22.60 11.68
C LEU A 233 5.81 -22.01 13.09
N VAL A 234 5.13 -22.65 14.01
CA VAL A 234 5.19 -22.38 15.47
C VAL A 234 6.59 -22.69 16.01
N ASN A 235 7.43 -23.36 15.21
CA ASN A 235 8.77 -23.75 15.61
C ASN A 235 9.71 -22.55 15.59
N ARG A 236 10.05 -22.09 16.79
CA ARG A 236 11.18 -21.21 17.04
C ARG A 236 12.43 -21.74 16.30
N PRO A 237 13.28 -20.88 15.72
CA PRO A 237 14.58 -21.30 15.28
C PRO A 237 15.27 -22.07 16.43
N GLU A 238 15.85 -23.21 16.13
CA GLU A 238 16.53 -24.07 17.13
C GLU A 238 17.74 -23.36 17.79
N ASP A 239 18.20 -22.24 17.21
CA ASP A 239 19.34 -21.45 17.70
C ASP A 239 19.05 -20.62 18.96
N GLY A 240 17.79 -20.55 19.41
CA GLY A 240 17.38 -19.76 20.59
C GLY A 240 17.54 -18.26 20.44
N VAL A 241 17.91 -17.74 19.26
CA VAL A 241 18.14 -16.32 18.98
C VAL A 241 16.82 -15.63 18.64
N PHE A 242 16.50 -14.55 19.35
CA PHE A 242 15.32 -13.74 19.07
C PHE A 242 15.50 -12.93 17.80
N THR A 243 14.71 -13.23 16.78
CA THR A 243 14.85 -12.66 15.44
C THR A 243 13.79 -11.59 15.17
N ILE A 244 14.24 -10.36 14.96
CA ILE A 244 13.42 -9.23 14.55
C ILE A 244 13.62 -9.04 13.04
N LEU A 245 12.53 -8.97 12.27
CA LEU A 245 12.59 -8.77 10.82
C LEU A 245 11.99 -7.41 10.44
N THR A 246 12.64 -6.73 9.51
CA THR A 246 12.09 -5.55 8.81
C THR A 246 12.36 -5.65 7.33
N VAL A 247 11.39 -5.29 6.49
CA VAL A 247 11.45 -5.45 5.02
C VAL A 247 10.98 -4.17 4.33
N GLY A 248 11.71 -3.74 3.31
CA GLY A 248 11.28 -2.64 2.44
C GLY A 248 12.43 -1.92 1.76
N ARG A 249 12.11 -0.97 0.88
CA ARG A 249 13.13 -0.13 0.22
C ARG A 249 13.89 0.68 1.27
N LEU A 250 15.21 0.63 1.24
CA LEU A 250 16.09 1.34 2.17
C LEU A 250 16.08 2.84 1.86
N ARG A 251 15.00 3.50 2.27
CA ARG A 251 14.80 4.95 2.22
C ARG A 251 14.53 5.46 3.62
N GLN A 252 15.00 6.65 3.93
CA GLN A 252 14.86 7.25 5.26
C GLN A 252 13.41 7.28 5.79
N LEU A 253 12.45 7.54 4.89
CA LEU A 253 11.01 7.51 5.20
C LEU A 253 10.51 6.18 5.77
N LYS A 254 11.21 5.08 5.51
CA LYS A 254 10.84 3.75 6.00
C LYS A 254 11.31 3.47 7.43
N GLY A 255 12.07 4.39 8.03
CA GLY A 255 12.41 4.33 9.45
C GLY A 255 13.42 3.27 9.85
N PHE A 256 14.20 2.71 8.92
CA PHE A 256 15.21 1.68 9.26
C PHE A 256 16.26 2.18 10.26
N GLY A 257 16.62 3.48 10.22
CA GLY A 257 17.50 4.07 11.24
C GLY A 257 16.89 4.05 12.62
N LEU A 258 15.57 4.28 12.73
CA LEU A 258 14.83 4.18 13.99
C LEU A 258 14.78 2.71 14.47
N ALA A 259 14.59 1.73 13.57
CA ALA A 259 14.65 0.31 13.90
C ALA A 259 16.00 -0.08 14.48
N ILE A 260 17.12 0.33 13.85
CA ILE A 260 18.47 0.02 14.30
C ILE A 260 18.74 0.64 15.68
N LYS A 261 18.34 1.91 15.92
CA LYS A 261 18.54 2.59 17.21
C LYS A 261 17.71 1.94 18.33
N ALA A 262 16.43 1.61 18.06
CA ALA A 262 15.57 0.90 19.02
C ALA A 262 16.11 -0.51 19.32
N PHE A 263 16.60 -1.22 18.31
CA PHE A 263 17.26 -2.50 18.48
C PHE A 263 18.54 -2.39 19.29
N ALA A 264 19.35 -1.36 19.08
CA ALA A 264 20.57 -1.12 19.89
C ALA A 264 20.27 -0.95 21.38
N MET A 265 19.18 -0.25 21.72
CA MET A 265 18.72 -0.12 23.11
C MET A 265 18.27 -1.48 23.67
N PHE A 266 17.54 -2.25 22.88
CA PHE A 266 17.02 -3.55 23.27
C PHE A 266 18.15 -4.59 23.44
N THR A 267 19.05 -4.75 22.46
CA THR A 267 20.06 -5.82 22.43
C THR A 267 21.15 -5.66 23.52
N ARG A 268 21.33 -4.44 24.08
CA ARG A 268 22.19 -4.24 25.25
C ARG A 268 21.74 -5.05 26.46
N LYS A 269 20.44 -5.23 26.63
CA LYS A 269 19.85 -6.03 27.72
C LYS A 269 19.68 -7.50 27.31
N TYR A 270 19.42 -7.76 26.03
CA TYR A 270 19.07 -9.07 25.49
C TYR A 270 20.00 -9.45 24.33
N PRO A 271 21.25 -9.83 24.64
CA PRO A 271 22.29 -10.05 23.63
C PRO A 271 22.00 -11.22 22.68
N SER A 272 21.19 -12.21 23.08
CA SER A 272 20.75 -13.31 22.20
C SER A 272 19.63 -12.86 21.27
N SER A 273 19.91 -11.80 20.48
CA SER A 273 18.96 -11.23 19.53
C SER A 273 19.65 -10.73 18.26
N LYS A 274 18.92 -10.74 17.15
CA LYS A 274 19.37 -10.20 15.86
C LYS A 274 18.27 -9.40 15.17
N LEU A 275 18.67 -8.41 14.37
CA LEU A 275 17.81 -7.64 13.48
C LEU A 275 18.15 -7.97 12.04
N GLU A 276 17.21 -8.57 11.31
CA GLU A 276 17.34 -8.83 9.88
C GLU A 276 16.65 -7.71 9.09
N ILE A 277 17.39 -7.06 8.19
CA ILE A 277 16.92 -6.00 7.31
C ILE A 277 16.98 -6.50 5.88
N ILE A 278 15.81 -6.62 5.23
CA ILE A 278 15.72 -7.06 3.83
C ILE A 278 15.31 -5.89 2.96
N GLY A 279 16.11 -5.62 1.94
CA GLY A 279 15.84 -4.60 0.94
C GLY A 279 17.08 -3.90 0.44
N ASP A 280 16.86 -3.04 -0.55
CA ASP A 280 17.88 -2.19 -1.16
C ASP A 280 17.44 -0.72 -1.16
N GLY A 281 18.36 0.17 -1.41
CA GLY A 281 18.05 1.58 -1.57
C GLY A 281 19.18 2.53 -1.16
N PRO A 282 19.01 3.83 -1.42
CA PRO A 282 20.06 4.84 -1.27
C PRO A 282 20.53 5.01 0.19
N ASP A 283 19.78 4.54 1.16
CA ASP A 283 20.07 4.70 2.59
C ASP A 283 20.98 3.59 3.16
N GLU A 284 21.26 2.53 2.40
CA GLU A 284 21.99 1.34 2.86
C GLU A 284 23.33 1.66 3.51
N ARG A 285 24.14 2.50 2.85
CA ARG A 285 25.46 2.88 3.36
C ARG A 285 25.39 3.60 4.71
N ARG A 286 24.40 4.47 4.87
CA ARG A 286 24.13 5.20 6.13
C ARG A 286 23.70 4.24 7.24
N LEU A 287 22.81 3.30 6.94
CA LEU A 287 22.31 2.31 7.89
C LEU A 287 23.42 1.36 8.38
N LYS A 288 24.26 0.85 7.49
CA LYS A 288 25.44 0.03 7.85
C LYS A 288 26.43 0.79 8.72
N ARG A 289 26.67 2.07 8.42
CA ARG A 289 27.49 2.95 9.27
C ARG A 289 26.89 3.14 10.65
N LEU A 290 25.58 3.40 10.73
CA LEU A 290 24.86 3.55 12.00
C LEU A 290 24.98 2.30 12.88
N ALA A 291 24.87 1.09 12.32
CA ALA A 291 25.04 -0.16 13.06
C ALA A 291 26.46 -0.27 13.67
N ARG A 292 27.51 0.13 12.93
CA ARG A 292 28.91 0.17 13.40
C ARG A 292 29.10 1.22 14.52
N GLU A 293 28.56 2.43 14.33
CA GLU A 293 28.64 3.50 15.35
C GLU A 293 28.00 3.08 16.68
N LEU A 294 26.93 2.25 16.60
CA LEU A 294 26.24 1.70 17.78
C LEU A 294 26.86 0.40 18.28
N LYS A 295 27.92 -0.13 17.63
CA LYS A 295 28.63 -1.38 17.98
C LYS A 295 27.73 -2.61 18.03
N ILE A 296 26.85 -2.74 17.01
CA ILE A 296 25.92 -3.86 16.85
C ILE A 296 25.91 -4.44 15.44
N GLU A 297 26.95 -4.19 14.65
CA GLU A 297 27.05 -4.63 13.25
C GLU A 297 27.05 -6.16 13.11
N ASP A 298 27.52 -6.89 14.10
CA ASP A 298 27.49 -8.35 14.20
C ASP A 298 26.07 -8.91 14.40
N ARG A 299 25.13 -8.08 14.83
CA ARG A 299 23.73 -8.46 15.14
C ARG A 299 22.71 -7.85 14.19
N VAL A 300 23.14 -6.98 13.28
CA VAL A 300 22.28 -6.38 12.25
C VAL A 300 22.64 -6.93 10.88
N LEU A 301 21.82 -7.85 10.40
CA LEU A 301 22.05 -8.56 9.14
C LEU A 301 21.33 -7.86 8.00
N PHE A 302 22.09 -7.44 7.00
CA PHE A 302 21.54 -6.83 5.79
C PHE A 302 21.48 -7.85 4.66
N SER A 303 20.30 -8.03 4.09
CA SER A 303 20.10 -8.77 2.84
C SER A 303 19.60 -7.80 1.76
N THR A 304 20.14 -7.92 0.56
CA THR A 304 19.63 -7.18 -0.60
C THR A 304 18.21 -7.64 -0.96
N TRP A 305 17.69 -7.22 -2.11
CA TRP A 305 16.40 -7.68 -2.58
C TRP A 305 16.35 -9.23 -2.67
N LEU A 306 15.32 -9.82 -2.09
CA LEU A 306 15.06 -11.26 -2.14
C LEU A 306 13.76 -11.54 -2.91
N PRO A 307 13.66 -12.70 -3.59
CA PRO A 307 12.39 -13.16 -4.15
C PRO A 307 11.29 -13.22 -3.08
N ARG A 308 10.05 -12.96 -3.47
CA ARG A 308 8.92 -12.86 -2.53
C ARG A 308 8.75 -14.11 -1.66
N ASN A 309 8.91 -15.29 -2.22
CA ASN A 309 8.85 -16.55 -1.47
C ASN A 309 9.94 -16.66 -0.39
N GLU A 310 11.13 -16.13 -0.63
CA GLU A 310 12.21 -16.07 0.35
C GLU A 310 11.86 -15.10 1.49
N VAL A 311 11.29 -13.94 1.16
CA VAL A 311 10.81 -12.97 2.16
C VAL A 311 9.75 -13.62 3.04
N PHE A 312 8.79 -14.38 2.49
CA PHE A 312 7.79 -15.11 3.26
C PHE A 312 8.42 -16.18 4.16
N ARG A 313 9.43 -16.92 3.68
CA ARG A 313 10.17 -17.89 4.52
C ARG A 313 10.88 -17.19 5.69
N LYS A 314 11.47 -16.02 5.47
CA LYS A 314 12.07 -15.20 6.52
C LYS A 314 11.01 -14.69 7.51
N MET A 315 9.87 -14.22 7.01
CA MET A 315 8.73 -13.82 7.85
C MET A 315 8.24 -15.00 8.71
N ALA A 316 8.10 -16.18 8.15
CA ALA A 316 7.68 -17.37 8.90
C ALA A 316 8.63 -17.74 10.04
N LYS A 317 9.93 -17.45 9.91
CA LYS A 317 10.97 -17.78 10.87
C LYS A 317 11.27 -16.68 11.91
N CYS A 318 10.87 -15.43 11.69
CA CYS A 318 11.12 -14.37 12.65
C CYS A 318 10.18 -14.47 13.87
N ASP A 319 10.55 -13.84 14.98
CA ASP A 319 9.72 -13.72 16.18
C ASP A 319 8.78 -12.52 16.10
N VAL A 320 9.26 -11.42 15.56
CA VAL A 320 8.56 -10.12 15.49
C VAL A 320 8.86 -9.43 14.17
N PHE A 321 7.83 -8.82 13.60
CA PHE A 321 7.99 -7.93 12.46
C PHE A 321 7.97 -6.46 12.92
N LEU A 322 9.06 -5.72 12.65
CA LEU A 322 9.20 -4.32 13.04
C LEU A 322 9.07 -3.41 11.82
N PHE A 323 8.09 -2.50 11.83
CA PHE A 323 7.82 -1.59 10.72
C PHE A 323 7.66 -0.13 11.17
N PRO A 324 8.76 0.57 11.47
CA PRO A 324 8.73 1.94 12.01
C PRO A 324 8.71 3.01 10.91
N SER A 325 7.93 2.80 9.85
CA SER A 325 7.85 3.73 8.72
C SER A 325 7.22 5.06 9.14
N PHE A 326 7.89 6.18 8.80
CA PHE A 326 7.45 7.54 9.13
C PHE A 326 6.23 7.95 8.29
N ARG A 327 6.16 7.43 7.08
CA ARG A 327 5.09 7.77 6.13
C ARG A 327 4.81 6.61 5.21
N GLU A 328 3.67 5.98 5.38
CA GLU A 328 3.24 4.82 4.62
C GLU A 328 1.75 4.92 4.28
N GLY A 329 1.40 4.73 3.02
CA GLY A 329 0.00 4.73 2.58
C GLY A 329 -0.71 3.41 2.81
N GLY A 330 -0.11 2.34 2.33
CA GLY A 330 -0.67 0.99 2.36
C GLY A 330 0.01 0.07 3.38
N GLY A 331 1.31 -0.19 3.24
CA GLY A 331 2.03 -1.10 4.15
C GLY A 331 1.79 -2.58 3.86
N ALA A 332 1.91 -3.03 2.62
CA ALA A 332 1.66 -4.41 2.21
C ALA A 332 2.43 -5.44 3.04
N VAL A 333 3.70 -5.16 3.36
CA VAL A 333 4.54 -6.06 4.16
C VAL A 333 4.02 -6.29 5.59
N ILE A 334 3.22 -5.35 6.16
CA ILE A 334 2.53 -5.53 7.43
C ILE A 334 1.52 -6.67 7.32
N VAL A 335 0.70 -6.61 6.27
CA VAL A 335 -0.36 -7.59 6.03
C VAL A 335 0.25 -8.95 5.68
N GLU A 336 1.38 -8.97 4.99
CA GLU A 336 2.18 -10.18 4.73
C GLU A 336 2.74 -10.80 6.02
N ALA A 337 3.27 -9.99 6.94
CA ALA A 337 3.71 -10.46 8.25
C ALA A 337 2.54 -11.00 9.10
N MET A 338 1.40 -10.32 9.07
CA MET A 338 0.17 -10.79 9.72
C MET A 338 -0.27 -12.16 9.19
N ALA A 339 -0.23 -12.38 7.86
CA ALA A 339 -0.55 -13.66 7.23
C ALA A 339 0.36 -14.79 7.71
N ASN A 340 1.60 -14.48 8.09
CA ASN A 340 2.58 -15.41 8.63
C ASN A 340 2.53 -15.53 10.17
N ALA A 341 1.42 -15.14 10.80
CA ALA A 341 1.22 -15.17 12.25
C ALA A 341 2.30 -14.43 13.05
N LYS A 342 2.80 -13.28 12.52
CA LYS A 342 3.80 -12.49 13.24
C LYS A 342 3.16 -11.26 13.90
N PRO A 343 3.43 -11.03 15.20
CA PRO A 343 3.08 -9.77 15.82
C PRO A 343 3.85 -8.64 15.14
N VAL A 344 3.16 -7.55 14.84
CA VAL A 344 3.75 -6.40 14.17
C VAL A 344 3.90 -5.26 15.17
N ILE A 345 5.09 -4.67 15.23
CA ILE A 345 5.34 -3.41 15.93
C ILE A 345 5.45 -2.32 14.85
N GLY A 346 4.69 -1.23 14.97
CA GLY A 346 4.76 -0.12 14.02
C GLY A 346 4.33 1.21 14.62
N LEU A 347 4.47 2.28 13.83
CA LEU A 347 4.05 3.61 14.27
C LEU A 347 2.55 3.82 14.03
N ASP A 348 1.91 4.61 14.89
CA ASP A 348 0.50 5.01 14.74
C ASP A 348 0.36 6.13 13.69
N THR A 349 0.71 5.81 12.42
CA THR A 349 0.70 6.73 11.28
C THR A 349 0.21 6.01 10.02
N GLY A 350 -0.53 6.70 9.17
CA GLY A 350 -0.90 6.24 7.84
C GLY A 350 -1.49 4.82 7.77
N GLY A 351 -0.90 3.98 6.91
CA GLY A 351 -1.27 2.57 6.74
C GLY A 351 -1.03 1.72 7.99
N PRO A 352 0.13 1.78 8.65
CA PRO A 352 0.37 1.08 9.92
C PRO A 352 -0.70 1.34 10.96
N ALA A 353 -1.15 2.58 11.15
CA ALA A 353 -2.24 2.94 12.07
C ALA A 353 -3.55 2.20 11.77
N PHE A 354 -3.81 1.92 10.50
CA PHE A 354 -5.00 1.17 10.06
C PHE A 354 -4.82 -0.34 10.22
N HIS A 355 -3.65 -0.87 9.86
CA HIS A 355 -3.40 -2.31 9.85
C HIS A 355 -3.12 -2.90 11.23
N ILE A 356 -2.43 -2.15 12.10
CA ILE A 356 -2.02 -2.62 13.42
C ILE A 356 -3.03 -2.14 14.47
N GLN A 357 -3.58 -3.07 15.24
CA GLN A 357 -4.46 -2.75 16.37
C GLN A 357 -3.98 -3.53 17.62
N PRO A 358 -4.35 -3.10 18.84
CA PRO A 358 -3.86 -3.70 20.08
C PRO A 358 -4.14 -5.19 20.22
N GLU A 359 -5.16 -5.70 19.53
CA GLU A 359 -5.58 -7.10 19.56
C GLU A 359 -4.61 -8.02 18.82
N TRP A 360 -3.85 -7.50 17.85
CA TRP A 360 -2.95 -8.27 17.00
C TRP A 360 -1.59 -7.64 16.70
N GLY A 361 -1.23 -6.55 17.42
CA GLY A 361 0.06 -5.88 17.24
C GLY A 361 0.30 -4.77 18.26
N ILE A 362 1.40 -4.06 18.13
CA ILE A 362 1.76 -2.95 19.01
C ILE A 362 1.96 -1.69 18.15
N LYS A 363 1.16 -0.65 18.42
CA LYS A 363 1.32 0.67 17.82
C LYS A 363 2.04 1.62 18.78
N VAL A 364 2.98 2.38 18.25
CA VAL A 364 3.72 3.42 18.95
C VAL A 364 3.30 4.78 18.44
N ALA A 365 2.79 5.63 19.33
CA ALA A 365 2.38 6.99 19.00
C ALA A 365 3.61 7.88 18.76
N PRO A 366 3.69 8.64 17.66
CA PRO A 366 4.86 9.46 17.32
C PRO A 366 4.81 10.84 17.99
N THR A 367 4.84 10.90 19.33
CA THR A 367 4.73 12.14 20.11
C THR A 367 6.06 12.91 20.18
N SER A 368 7.15 12.23 20.53
CA SER A 368 8.52 12.74 20.44
C SER A 368 9.45 11.65 19.92
N TYR A 369 10.63 12.04 19.46
CA TYR A 369 11.59 11.09 18.90
C TYR A 369 12.11 10.10 19.97
N ASP A 370 12.49 10.60 21.13
CA ASP A 370 13.05 9.79 22.21
C ASP A 370 12.00 8.84 22.81
N GLN A 371 10.75 9.32 22.93
CA GLN A 371 9.63 8.49 23.34
C GLN A 371 9.40 7.35 22.34
N VAL A 372 9.41 7.63 21.04
CA VAL A 372 9.25 6.60 20.00
C VAL A 372 10.36 5.55 20.09
N LEU A 373 11.62 5.96 20.26
CA LEU A 373 12.74 5.03 20.44
C LEU A 373 12.55 4.14 21.69
N GLY A 374 12.21 4.76 22.81
CA GLY A 374 11.98 4.05 24.07
C GLY A 374 10.80 3.06 23.97
N GLU A 375 9.69 3.48 23.37
CA GLU A 375 8.52 2.62 23.23
C GLU A 375 8.73 1.47 22.22
N LEU A 376 9.44 1.69 21.11
CA LEU A 376 9.81 0.62 20.20
C LEU A 376 10.70 -0.41 20.89
N SER A 377 11.72 0.05 21.65
CA SER A 377 12.59 -0.84 22.43
C SER A 377 11.80 -1.60 23.50
N SER A 378 10.88 -0.93 24.21
CA SER A 378 10.01 -1.55 25.22
C SER A 378 9.04 -2.57 24.61
N ALA A 379 8.51 -2.31 23.41
CA ALA A 379 7.67 -3.24 22.67
C ALA A 379 8.44 -4.52 22.28
N LEU A 380 9.69 -4.37 21.83
CA LEU A 380 10.58 -5.50 21.56
C LEU A 380 10.84 -6.30 22.85
N GLN A 381 11.15 -5.65 23.96
CA GLN A 381 11.35 -6.28 25.26
C GLN A 381 10.11 -7.06 25.71
N ARG A 382 8.92 -6.45 25.61
CA ARG A 382 7.65 -7.10 25.97
C ARG A 382 7.41 -8.37 25.18
N LEU A 383 7.64 -8.35 23.87
CA LEU A 383 7.47 -9.54 23.01
C LEU A 383 8.60 -10.57 23.19
N PHE A 384 9.79 -10.15 23.62
CA PHE A 384 10.87 -11.08 23.96
C PHE A 384 10.56 -11.86 25.24
N LEU A 385 10.13 -11.18 26.30
CA LEU A 385 9.89 -11.75 27.62
C LEU A 385 8.60 -12.60 27.67
N ASP A 386 7.58 -12.22 26.91
CA ASP A 386 6.27 -12.89 26.93
C ASP A 386 6.00 -13.64 25.61
N GLY A 387 6.42 -14.91 25.58
CA GLY A 387 6.18 -15.80 24.45
C GLY A 387 4.70 -16.06 24.18
N ASN A 388 3.87 -16.12 25.22
CA ASN A 388 2.43 -16.34 25.10
C ASN A 388 1.74 -15.12 24.46
N LEU A 389 2.12 -13.90 24.87
CA LEU A 389 1.65 -12.67 24.23
C LEU A 389 2.03 -12.65 22.75
N ARG A 390 3.30 -12.97 22.44
CA ARG A 390 3.82 -13.02 21.08
C ARG A 390 3.00 -13.97 20.19
N HIS A 391 2.76 -15.17 20.68
CA HIS A 391 1.94 -16.17 19.98
C HIS A 391 0.48 -15.70 19.81
N ARG A 392 -0.14 -15.22 20.86
CA ARG A 392 -1.54 -14.74 20.84
C ARG A 392 -1.74 -13.61 19.85
N LEU A 393 -0.84 -12.61 19.83
CA LEU A 393 -0.91 -11.50 18.87
C LEU A 393 -0.68 -11.97 17.44
N GLY A 394 0.27 -12.88 17.21
CA GLY A 394 0.54 -13.45 15.90
C GLY A 394 -0.66 -14.21 15.34
N GLU A 395 -1.28 -15.07 16.12
CA GLU A 395 -2.48 -15.82 15.70
C GLU A 395 -3.67 -14.90 15.46
N ALA A 396 -3.86 -13.87 16.28
CA ALA A 396 -4.89 -12.85 16.05
C ALA A 396 -4.64 -12.05 14.77
N ALA A 397 -3.37 -11.70 14.50
CA ALA A 397 -2.95 -11.05 13.25
C ALA A 397 -3.27 -11.93 12.03
N ARG A 398 -2.97 -13.23 12.09
CA ARG A 398 -3.26 -14.18 11.00
C ARG A 398 -4.76 -14.30 10.76
N ARG A 399 -5.57 -14.48 11.80
CA ARG A 399 -7.04 -14.49 11.67
C ARG A 399 -7.54 -13.20 11.01
N ARG A 400 -7.07 -12.04 11.49
CA ARG A 400 -7.42 -10.76 10.88
C ARG A 400 -7.01 -10.68 9.42
N ALA A 401 -5.83 -11.22 9.06
CA ALA A 401 -5.35 -11.26 7.67
C ALA A 401 -6.28 -12.10 6.78
N MET A 402 -6.69 -13.27 7.23
CA MET A 402 -7.62 -14.15 6.51
C MET A 402 -9.02 -13.53 6.34
N ASP A 403 -9.57 -12.94 7.40
CA ASP A 403 -10.94 -12.42 7.38
C ASP A 403 -11.06 -11.10 6.61
N TYR A 404 -9.96 -10.33 6.54
CA TYR A 404 -10.04 -8.97 6.05
C TYR A 404 -9.27 -8.69 4.77
N TYR A 405 -8.14 -9.35 4.51
CA TYR A 405 -7.25 -9.02 3.38
C TYR A 405 -7.23 -10.06 2.27
N LEU A 406 -7.85 -11.23 2.44
CA LEU A 406 -8.02 -12.16 1.33
C LEU A 406 -8.74 -11.48 0.16
N LEU A 407 -8.24 -11.70 -1.04
CA LEU A 407 -8.72 -11.06 -2.25
C LEU A 407 -10.23 -11.28 -2.46
N ASP A 408 -10.74 -12.47 -2.18
CA ASP A 408 -12.16 -12.78 -2.28
C ASP A 408 -12.99 -11.96 -1.28
N ARG A 409 -12.50 -11.76 -0.04
CA ARG A 409 -13.14 -10.89 0.96
C ARG A 409 -13.16 -9.43 0.56
N LEU A 410 -12.14 -8.97 -0.17
CA LEU A 410 -12.13 -7.63 -0.76
C LEU A 410 -13.17 -7.53 -1.87
N GLY A 411 -13.28 -8.55 -2.70
CA GLY A 411 -14.31 -8.67 -3.74
C GLY A 411 -15.73 -8.59 -3.18
N GLU A 412 -16.04 -9.38 -2.17
CA GLU A 412 -17.36 -9.38 -1.48
C GLU A 412 -17.71 -7.99 -0.93
N ARG A 413 -16.74 -7.30 -0.30
CA ARG A 413 -16.96 -5.94 0.22
C ARG A 413 -17.17 -4.92 -0.89
N LEU A 414 -16.43 -5.03 -1.98
CA LEU A 414 -16.58 -4.15 -3.12
C LEU A 414 -17.94 -4.35 -3.80
N GLU A 415 -18.37 -5.58 -3.94
CA GLU A 415 -19.70 -5.93 -4.45
C GLU A 415 -20.84 -5.32 -3.59
N LYS A 416 -20.72 -5.41 -2.26
CA LYS A 416 -21.67 -4.77 -1.35
C LYS A 416 -21.72 -3.26 -1.57
N ILE A 417 -20.56 -2.59 -1.70
CA ILE A 417 -20.49 -1.15 -1.95
C ILE A 417 -21.11 -0.80 -3.31
N TYR A 418 -20.93 -1.62 -4.33
CA TYR A 418 -21.52 -1.42 -5.65
C TYR A 418 -23.04 -1.49 -5.60
N ARG A 419 -23.61 -2.47 -4.91
CA ARG A 419 -25.05 -2.59 -4.73
C ARG A 419 -25.62 -1.40 -3.96
N GLU A 420 -24.99 -1.00 -2.86
CA GLU A 420 -25.39 0.18 -2.08
C GLU A 420 -25.38 1.47 -2.92
N ALA A 421 -24.40 1.62 -3.82
CA ALA A 421 -24.26 2.80 -4.67
C ALA A 421 -25.39 2.97 -5.70
N LEU A 422 -26.10 1.91 -6.03
CA LEU A 422 -27.20 1.89 -7.00
C LEU A 422 -28.57 1.98 -6.36
N LEU A 423 -28.66 1.87 -5.04
CA LEU A 423 -29.93 2.08 -4.34
C LEU A 423 -30.39 3.53 -4.52
N PRO A 424 -31.70 3.75 -4.75
CA PRO A 424 -32.25 5.11 -4.73
C PRO A 424 -31.95 5.78 -3.39
N THR A 425 -31.44 7.01 -3.47
CA THR A 425 -31.16 7.87 -2.29
C THR A 425 -32.39 8.64 -1.90
#